data_1281547e5c84973767f9789b7aed7048
#
_entry.id   1281547e5c84973767f9789b7aed7048
#
_cell.length_a   1.000
_cell.length_b   1.000
_cell.length_c   1.000
_cell.angle_alpha   90.00
_cell.angle_beta   90.00
_cell.angle_gamma   90.00
#
_symmetry.space_group_name_H-M   'P 1'
#
loop_
_entity.id
_entity.type
_entity.pdbx_description
1 polymer ?
#
loop_
_entity_poly.entity_id
_entity_poly.type
_entity_poly.pdbx_seq_one_letter_code
_entity_poly.pdbx_strand_id
1 'polypeptide(L)'
;DKRPEELAGGMRQRAAFARTLLTGSELLLLDEPFSALDFLTRITMQEWLLDQWERDSKTVLFITHDVEEAIFLSGRVLVVEDTPIRRLRSFEVPAPYPRTRACLTEPRMLELRESLISLLRREVSE
;
A
#
# COMPACT_ATOMS: atom_id res chain seq x y z
N ASP A 1 -11.41 -4.51 -21.51
CA ASP A 1 -12.66 -4.28 -20.79
C ASP A 1 -12.73 -5.12 -19.53
N LYS A 2 -13.23 -4.52 -18.46
CA LYS A 2 -13.36 -5.20 -17.18
C LYS A 2 -14.63 -6.03 -17.14
N ARG A 3 -14.53 -7.19 -16.52
CA ARG A 3 -15.70 -8.03 -16.31
C ARG A 3 -16.58 -7.42 -15.21
N PRO A 4 -17.90 -7.71 -15.23
CA PRO A 4 -18.80 -7.15 -14.21
C PRO A 4 -18.41 -7.48 -12.77
N GLU A 5 -17.86 -8.67 -12.52
CA GLU A 5 -17.43 -9.05 -11.18
C GLU A 5 -16.29 -8.17 -10.68
N GLU A 6 -15.38 -7.81 -11.59
CA GLU A 6 -14.25 -6.96 -11.24
C GLU A 6 -14.69 -5.54 -10.90
N LEU A 7 -15.63 -5.01 -11.69
CA LEU A 7 -16.20 -3.68 -11.41
C LEU A 7 -16.96 -3.68 -10.09
N ALA A 8 -17.76 -4.71 -9.84
CA ALA A 8 -18.51 -4.81 -8.60
C ALA A 8 -17.59 -4.92 -7.38
N GLY A 9 -16.46 -5.64 -7.53
CA GLY A 9 -15.47 -5.74 -6.46
C GLY A 9 -14.84 -4.38 -6.13
N GLY A 10 -14.48 -3.61 -7.18
CA GLY A 10 -13.93 -2.28 -7.00
C GLY A 10 -14.92 -1.32 -6.35
N MET A 11 -16.17 -1.37 -6.77
CA MET A 11 -17.22 -0.51 -6.21
C MET A 11 -17.48 -0.84 -4.73
N ARG A 12 -17.50 -2.11 -4.36
CA ARG A 12 -17.67 -2.52 -2.97
C ARG A 12 -16.50 -2.07 -2.11
N GLN A 13 -15.28 -2.19 -2.64
CA GLN A 13 -14.08 -1.78 -1.92
C GLN A 13 -14.11 -0.27 -1.67
N ARG A 14 -14.49 0.49 -2.67
CA ARG A 14 -14.59 1.94 -2.57
C ARG A 14 -15.64 2.34 -1.54
N ALA A 15 -16.78 1.67 -1.51
CA ALA A 15 -17.83 1.93 -0.53
C ALA A 15 -17.36 1.60 0.89
N ALA A 16 -16.61 0.51 1.05
CA ALA A 16 -16.08 0.14 2.36
C ALA A 16 -15.09 1.17 2.88
N PHE A 17 -14.20 1.67 2.03
CA PHE A 17 -13.26 2.73 2.41
C PHE A 17 -13.99 4.01 2.77
N ALA A 18 -14.97 4.41 1.96
CA ALA A 18 -15.74 5.63 2.21
C ALA A 18 -16.46 5.54 3.56
N ARG A 19 -17.05 4.39 3.87
CA ARG A 19 -17.74 4.18 5.14
C ARG A 19 -16.76 4.32 6.31
N THR A 20 -15.59 3.70 6.20
CA THR A 20 -14.57 3.76 7.24
C THR A 20 -14.10 5.19 7.47
N LEU A 21 -13.87 5.94 6.39
CA LEU A 21 -13.45 7.34 6.49
C LEU A 21 -14.53 8.21 7.15
N LEU A 22 -15.80 7.91 6.87
CA LEU A 22 -16.91 8.69 7.41
C LEU A 22 -17.22 8.39 8.88
N THR A 23 -16.72 7.29 9.43
CA THR A 23 -16.97 6.97 10.84
C THR A 23 -16.23 7.87 11.81
N GLY A 24 -15.34 8.72 11.32
CA GLY A 24 -14.58 9.62 12.18
C GLY A 24 -13.42 8.97 12.91
N SER A 25 -13.10 7.71 12.61
CA SER A 25 -11.96 7.04 13.20
C SER A 25 -10.65 7.72 12.80
N GLU A 26 -9.76 7.95 13.77
CA GLU A 26 -8.47 8.56 13.51
C GLU A 26 -7.44 7.54 13.01
N LEU A 27 -7.67 6.28 13.29
CA LEU A 27 -6.79 5.19 12.85
C LEU A 27 -7.57 4.20 12.00
N LEU A 28 -7.07 3.95 10.80
CA LEU A 28 -7.62 2.93 9.90
C LEU A 28 -6.64 1.77 9.81
N LEU A 29 -7.16 0.57 9.98
CA LEU A 29 -6.36 -0.65 9.82
C LEU A 29 -6.93 -1.43 8.64
N LEU A 30 -6.11 -1.63 7.61
CA LEU A 30 -6.51 -2.31 6.38
C LEU A 30 -5.59 -3.51 6.17
N ASP A 31 -6.18 -4.70 6.04
CA ASP A 31 -5.43 -5.94 5.84
C ASP A 31 -5.58 -6.40 4.40
N GLU A 32 -4.49 -6.29 3.63
CA GLU A 32 -4.42 -6.64 2.22
C GLU A 32 -5.62 -6.10 1.43
N PRO A 33 -5.83 -4.77 1.46
CA PRO A 33 -7.09 -4.20 0.97
C PRO A 33 -7.33 -4.37 -0.53
N PHE A 34 -6.28 -4.65 -1.31
CA PHE A 34 -6.42 -4.73 -2.77
C PHE A 34 -6.09 -6.09 -3.34
N SER A 35 -5.83 -7.10 -2.49
CA SER A 35 -5.31 -8.39 -2.94
C SER A 35 -6.27 -9.16 -3.84
N ALA A 36 -7.58 -8.96 -3.69
CA ALA A 36 -8.58 -9.67 -4.48
C ALA A 36 -8.93 -8.99 -5.81
N LEU A 37 -8.31 -7.84 -6.09
CA LEU A 37 -8.63 -7.05 -7.28
C LEU A 37 -7.69 -7.38 -8.44
N ASP A 38 -8.18 -7.22 -9.67
CA ASP A 38 -7.34 -7.35 -10.84
C ASP A 38 -6.35 -6.18 -10.91
N PHE A 39 -5.36 -6.28 -11.80
CA PHE A 39 -4.25 -5.32 -11.86
C PHE A 39 -4.72 -3.89 -12.06
N LEU A 40 -5.57 -3.66 -13.06
CA LEU A 40 -6.00 -2.28 -13.37
C LEU A 40 -6.93 -1.70 -12.29
N THR A 41 -7.81 -2.53 -11.74
CA THR A 41 -8.69 -2.09 -10.67
C THR A 41 -7.87 -1.77 -9.43
N ARG A 42 -6.84 -2.57 -9.14
CA ARG A 42 -5.95 -2.32 -8.01
C ARG A 42 -5.26 -0.97 -8.14
N ILE A 43 -4.72 -0.67 -9.32
CA ILE A 43 -4.08 0.63 -9.57
C ILE A 43 -5.04 1.77 -9.30
N THR A 44 -6.24 1.67 -9.85
CA THR A 44 -7.27 2.71 -9.69
C THR A 44 -7.64 2.90 -8.22
N MET A 45 -7.80 1.81 -7.49
CA MET A 45 -8.19 1.88 -6.08
C MET A 45 -7.07 2.40 -5.20
N GLN A 46 -5.82 2.06 -5.51
CA GLN A 46 -4.68 2.61 -4.79
C GLN A 46 -4.60 4.12 -4.96
N GLU A 47 -4.78 4.61 -6.18
CA GLU A 47 -4.76 6.04 -6.45
C GLU A 47 -5.92 6.74 -5.76
N TRP A 48 -7.10 6.13 -5.75
CA TRP A 48 -8.26 6.67 -5.06
C TRP A 48 -8.02 6.77 -3.56
N LEU A 49 -7.46 5.72 -2.95
CA LEU A 49 -7.19 5.74 -1.50
C LEU A 49 -6.17 6.83 -1.15
N LEU A 50 -5.13 6.96 -1.95
CA LEU A 50 -4.12 7.98 -1.72
C LEU A 50 -4.73 9.38 -1.81
N ASP A 51 -5.59 9.62 -2.79
CA ASP A 51 -6.28 10.89 -2.96
C ASP A 51 -7.17 11.21 -1.75
N GLN A 52 -7.91 10.21 -1.25
CA GLN A 52 -8.75 10.38 -0.07
C GLN A 52 -7.90 10.70 1.16
N TRP A 53 -6.80 9.99 1.33
CA TRP A 53 -5.91 10.23 2.47
C TRP A 53 -5.30 11.63 2.41
N GLU A 54 -4.92 12.09 1.23
CA GLU A 54 -4.34 13.43 1.06
C GLU A 54 -5.34 14.53 1.41
N ARG A 55 -6.63 14.27 1.23
CA ARG A 55 -7.69 15.22 1.55
C ARG A 55 -8.06 15.23 3.03
N ASP A 56 -7.96 14.08 3.67
CA ASP A 56 -8.38 13.91 5.05
C ASP A 56 -7.37 13.01 5.75
N SER A 57 -6.27 13.60 6.21
CA SER A 57 -5.12 12.87 6.74
C SER A 57 -5.45 12.15 8.04
N LYS A 58 -5.79 10.87 7.92
CA LYS A 58 -5.94 9.98 9.07
C LYS A 58 -4.71 9.10 9.13
N THR A 59 -4.46 8.50 10.28
CA THR A 59 -3.40 7.50 10.38
C THR A 59 -3.90 6.20 9.78
N VAL A 60 -3.19 5.71 8.78
CA VAL A 60 -3.54 4.47 8.10
C VAL A 60 -2.41 3.47 8.26
N LEU A 61 -2.74 2.29 8.74
CA LEU A 61 -1.83 1.16 8.76
C LEU A 61 -2.42 0.10 7.85
N PHE A 62 -1.68 -0.30 6.81
CA PHE A 62 -2.17 -1.38 5.96
C PHE A 62 -1.09 -2.45 5.78
N ILE A 63 -1.57 -3.68 5.62
CA ILE A 63 -0.71 -4.85 5.45
C ILE A 63 -0.79 -5.28 4.00
N THR A 64 0.36 -5.51 3.39
CA THR A 64 0.42 -5.92 1.99
C THR A 64 1.66 -6.78 1.74
N HIS A 65 1.58 -7.62 0.72
CA HIS A 65 2.72 -8.38 0.22
C HIS A 65 3.30 -7.74 -1.04
N ASP A 66 2.71 -6.65 -1.52
CA ASP A 66 3.13 -5.96 -2.72
C ASP A 66 4.04 -4.79 -2.36
N VAL A 67 5.32 -4.90 -2.72
CA VAL A 67 6.32 -3.88 -2.41
C VAL A 67 5.99 -2.52 -3.05
N GLU A 68 5.56 -2.52 -4.31
CA GLU A 68 5.22 -1.27 -4.97
C GLU A 68 4.03 -0.57 -4.31
N GLU A 69 3.03 -1.34 -3.90
CA GLU A 69 1.88 -0.81 -3.16
C GLU A 69 2.35 -0.16 -1.86
N ALA A 70 3.23 -0.85 -1.13
CA ALA A 70 3.74 -0.34 0.14
C ALA A 70 4.45 1.00 -0.03
N ILE A 71 5.36 1.10 -1.01
CA ILE A 71 6.15 2.33 -1.18
C ILE A 71 5.37 3.45 -1.87
N PHE A 72 4.37 3.11 -2.69
CA PHE A 72 3.55 4.13 -3.34
C PHE A 72 2.60 4.82 -2.36
N LEU A 73 2.01 4.06 -1.45
CA LEU A 73 0.97 4.58 -0.56
C LEU A 73 1.48 5.13 0.77
N SER A 74 2.58 4.59 1.29
CA SER A 74 2.98 4.91 2.66
C SER A 74 4.17 5.86 2.76
N GLY A 75 4.24 6.57 3.88
CA GLY A 75 5.40 7.38 4.21
C GLY A 75 6.48 6.57 4.90
N ARG A 76 6.10 5.44 5.49
CA ARG A 76 7.01 4.55 6.19
C ARG A 76 6.59 3.10 5.98
N VAL A 77 7.55 2.25 5.69
CA VAL A 77 7.32 0.82 5.50
C VAL A 77 7.97 0.06 6.65
N LEU A 78 7.20 -0.84 7.25
CA LEU A 78 7.68 -1.72 8.30
C LEU A 78 7.77 -3.14 7.77
N VAL A 79 8.95 -3.76 7.89
CA VAL A 79 9.15 -5.13 7.47
C VAL A 79 9.32 -6.00 8.72
N VAL A 80 8.54 -7.09 8.78
CA VAL A 80 8.65 -8.04 9.88
C VAL A 80 9.67 -9.10 9.51
N GLU A 81 10.74 -9.19 10.29
CA GLU A 81 11.76 -10.22 10.14
C GLU A 81 11.57 -11.28 11.21
N ASP A 82 11.45 -12.53 10.81
CA ASP A 82 11.25 -13.64 11.74
C ASP A 82 12.52 -14.40 12.11
N THR A 83 13.57 -14.28 11.31
CA THR A 83 14.80 -15.04 11.50
C THR A 83 15.97 -14.13 11.80
N PRO A 84 16.81 -14.43 12.80
CA PRO A 84 16.61 -15.46 13.83
C PRO A 84 15.69 -15.04 14.96
N ILE A 85 15.43 -13.74 15.09
CA ILE A 85 14.58 -13.16 16.13
C ILE A 85 13.58 -12.24 15.46
N ARG A 86 12.32 -12.35 15.85
CA ARG A 86 11.27 -11.47 15.30
C ARG A 86 11.57 -10.02 15.64
N ARG A 87 11.62 -9.18 14.62
CA ARG A 87 11.81 -7.74 14.79
C ARG A 87 11.23 -6.99 13.61
N LEU A 88 11.02 -5.68 13.82
CA LEU A 88 10.52 -4.79 12.79
C LEU A 88 11.67 -3.91 12.28
N ARG A 89 11.81 -3.83 10.97
CA ARG A 89 12.72 -2.89 10.34
C ARG A 89 11.89 -1.80 9.68
N SER A 90 12.26 -0.54 9.93
CA SER A 90 11.53 0.61 9.45
C SER A 90 12.30 1.32 8.32
N PHE A 91 11.59 1.65 7.24
CA PHE A 91 12.17 2.35 6.11
C PHE A 91 11.33 3.58 5.81
N GLU A 92 11.96 4.75 5.72
CA GLU A 92 11.26 5.95 5.28
C GLU A 92 11.16 5.93 3.76
N VAL A 93 10.00 6.32 3.24
CA VAL A 93 9.79 6.38 1.79
C VAL A 93 10.18 7.78 1.32
N PRO A 94 11.19 7.89 0.44
CA PRO A 94 11.74 9.19 0.04
C PRO A 94 10.96 9.86 -1.09
N ALA A 95 9.65 9.97 -0.93
CA ALA A 95 8.80 10.64 -1.89
C ALA A 95 7.78 11.49 -1.13
N PRO A 96 7.80 12.80 -1.30
CA PRO A 96 6.83 13.66 -0.61
C PRO A 96 5.44 13.51 -1.21
N TYR A 97 4.44 13.86 -0.43
CA TYR A 97 3.08 13.96 -0.92
C TYR A 97 2.84 15.38 -1.44
N PRO A 98 1.98 15.60 -2.41
CA PRO A 98 1.19 14.59 -3.12
C PRO A 98 2.05 13.75 -4.08
N ARG A 99 1.63 12.52 -4.32
CA ARG A 99 2.37 11.58 -5.16
C ARG A 99 1.58 11.16 -6.38
N THR A 100 2.32 10.85 -7.45
CA THR A 100 1.78 10.15 -8.62
C THR A 100 2.62 8.90 -8.83
N ARG A 101 2.16 7.99 -9.69
CA ARG A 101 2.93 6.77 -9.98
C ARG A 101 4.28 7.05 -10.59
N ALA A 102 4.47 8.22 -11.19
CA ALA A 102 5.77 8.61 -11.74
C ALA A 102 6.87 8.58 -10.68
N CYS A 103 6.53 8.79 -9.41
CA CYS A 103 7.55 8.77 -8.35
C CYS A 103 8.22 7.41 -8.20
N LEU A 104 7.55 6.33 -8.61
CA LEU A 104 8.09 4.97 -8.50
C LEU A 104 9.31 4.73 -9.38
N THR A 105 9.53 5.59 -10.39
CA THR A 105 10.69 5.46 -11.29
C THR A 105 11.87 6.32 -10.85
N GLU A 106 11.72 7.09 -9.80
CA GLU A 106 12.82 7.90 -9.29
C GLU A 106 13.91 7.02 -8.64
N PRO A 107 15.20 7.38 -8.79
CA PRO A 107 16.29 6.53 -8.30
C PRO A 107 16.18 6.12 -6.84
N ARG A 108 15.79 7.04 -5.96
CA ARG A 108 15.64 6.72 -4.54
C ARG A 108 14.55 5.71 -4.27
N MET A 109 13.48 5.79 -5.05
CA MET A 109 12.36 4.84 -4.92
C MET A 109 12.77 3.47 -5.44
N LEU A 110 13.53 3.42 -6.53
CA LEU A 110 14.04 2.16 -7.06
C LEU A 110 15.02 1.51 -6.09
N GLU A 111 15.86 2.29 -5.45
CA GLU A 111 16.77 1.78 -4.43
C GLU A 111 16.01 1.18 -3.25
N LEU A 112 14.99 1.87 -2.78
CA LEU A 112 14.17 1.37 -1.69
C LEU A 112 13.47 0.07 -2.08
N ARG A 113 12.92 0.03 -3.27
CA ARG A 113 12.25 -1.16 -3.79
C ARG A 113 13.21 -2.36 -3.80
N GLU A 114 14.43 -2.15 -4.31
CA GLU A 114 15.43 -3.22 -4.36
C GLU A 114 15.85 -3.67 -2.96
N SER A 115 16.00 -2.74 -2.03
CA SER A 115 16.34 -3.08 -0.64
C SER A 115 15.26 -3.95 0.00
N LEU A 116 14.00 -3.59 -0.22
CA LEU A 116 12.87 -4.34 0.35
C LEU A 116 12.76 -5.72 -0.28
N ILE A 117 12.92 -5.81 -1.59
CA ILE A 117 12.85 -7.09 -2.29
C ILE A 117 13.99 -8.02 -1.83
N SER A 118 15.20 -7.49 -1.68
CA SER A 118 16.33 -8.27 -1.20
C SER A 118 16.08 -8.81 0.21
N LEU A 119 15.52 -7.98 1.07
CA LEU A 119 15.21 -8.39 2.44
C LEU A 119 14.16 -9.50 2.46
N LEU A 120 13.10 -9.35 1.67
CA LEU A 120 12.04 -10.36 1.58
C LEU A 120 12.55 -11.67 0.99
N ARG A 121 13.44 -11.61 0.02
CA ARG A 121 14.05 -12.82 -0.56
C ARG A 121 14.85 -13.60 0.46
N ARG A 122 15.56 -12.91 1.33
CA ARG A 122 16.33 -13.58 2.39
C ARG A 122 15.42 -14.34 3.34
N GLU A 123 14.28 -13.76 3.68
CA GLU A 123 13.29 -14.43 4.53
C GLU A 123 12.75 -15.69 3.88
N VAL A 124 12.52 -15.66 2.57
CA VAL A 124 11.98 -16.80 1.83
C VAL A 124 13.04 -17.88 1.63
N SER A 125 14.31 -17.50 1.42
CA SER A 125 15.40 -18.44 1.13
C SER A 125 15.82 -19.29 2.31
N GLU A 126 15.47 -18.88 3.51
CA GLU A 126 15.79 -19.59 4.72
C GLU A 126 14.61 -20.41 5.22
#